data_cb8facc81464441846037f4b50523033
#
_entry.id   cb8facc81464441846037f4b50523033
#
_cell.length_a   1.000
_cell.length_b   1.000
_cell.length_c   1.000
_cell.angle_alpha   90.00
_cell.angle_beta   90.00
_cell.angle_gamma   90.00
#
_symmetry.space_group_name_H-M   'P 1'
#
loop_
_entity.id
_entity.type
_entity.pdbx_description
1 polymer ?
#
loop_
_entity_poly.entity_id
_entity_poly.type
_entity_poly.pdbx_seq_one_letter_code
_entity_poly.pdbx_strand_id
1 'polypeptide(L)'
;MAEIWFSSDLHLYHDKPFLFEPRGFSGREEHTEKLIENFNEVVRPGDTLYLLGDNWLTCSLEEGLEAFKRIKCDNIKLIWGNHDSPQRRAALLELPNVEGLGYSDLIKIKKKFYLISHYITLTANDDDTYHKAVRNLHGHTHSKEKLTSPYTINVSVDAWDNYPANFEEIEGLIRKDILGGNYEK
;
A
#
# COMPACT_ATOMS: atom_id res chain seq x y z
N MET A 1 16.00 4.71 13.26
CA MET A 1 16.09 5.26 11.89
C MET A 1 14.67 5.32 11.38
N ALA A 2 14.33 6.29 10.53
CA ALA A 2 13.02 6.32 9.87
C ALA A 2 12.84 5.09 9.00
N GLU A 3 11.68 4.47 9.07
CA GLU A 3 11.32 3.28 8.30
C GLU A 3 10.45 3.66 7.09
N ILE A 4 10.33 2.75 6.15
CA ILE A 4 9.51 2.92 4.95
C ILE A 4 8.44 1.83 4.95
N TRP A 5 7.19 2.26 4.84
CA TRP A 5 6.01 1.42 4.87
C TRP A 5 5.21 1.55 3.58
N PHE A 6 4.56 0.49 3.18
CA PHE A 6 3.67 0.45 2.01
C PHE A 6 2.32 -0.13 2.41
N SER A 7 1.26 0.42 1.84
CA SER A 7 -0.06 -0.19 1.93
C SER A 7 -0.95 0.25 0.77
N SER A 8 -2.11 -0.36 0.64
CA SER A 8 -3.12 -0.05 -0.35
C SER A 8 -4.48 -0.58 0.09
N ASP A 9 -5.54 -0.11 -0.56
CA ASP A 9 -6.89 -0.65 -0.43
C ASP A 9 -7.43 -0.61 1.00
N LEU A 10 -7.18 0.51 1.71
CA LEU A 10 -7.70 0.68 3.05
C LEU A 10 -9.22 0.61 3.08
N HIS A 11 -9.88 1.26 2.11
CA HIS A 11 -11.34 1.31 2.01
C HIS A 11 -12.02 1.65 3.34
N LEU A 12 -11.51 2.66 4.04
CA LEU A 12 -12.07 3.11 5.31
C LEU A 12 -13.57 3.39 5.14
N TYR A 13 -14.38 2.96 6.10
CA TYR A 13 -15.84 3.07 6.10
C TYR A 13 -16.57 2.40 4.92
N HIS A 14 -15.92 1.48 4.20
CA HIS A 14 -16.63 0.72 3.16
C HIS A 14 -17.71 -0.16 3.77
N ASP A 15 -18.97 0.02 3.31
CA ASP A 15 -20.18 -0.55 3.93
C ASP A 15 -20.59 -1.93 3.40
N LYS A 16 -19.78 -2.56 2.55
CA LYS A 16 -20.11 -3.84 1.94
C LYS A 16 -19.46 -5.01 2.66
N PRO A 17 -20.23 -6.01 3.13
CA PRO A 17 -19.71 -7.17 3.85
C PRO A 17 -18.61 -7.93 3.12
N PHE A 18 -18.68 -8.04 1.79
CA PHE A 18 -17.66 -8.73 1.00
C PHE A 18 -16.26 -8.13 1.14
N LEU A 19 -16.13 -6.89 1.65
CA LEU A 19 -14.85 -6.25 1.90
C LEU A 19 -14.33 -6.54 3.32
N PHE A 20 -15.12 -6.24 4.35
CA PHE A 20 -14.66 -6.30 5.73
C PHE A 20 -14.75 -7.69 6.37
N GLU A 21 -15.73 -8.54 5.98
CA GLU A 21 -15.84 -9.91 6.51
C GLU A 21 -14.64 -10.81 6.19
N PRO A 22 -14.09 -10.83 4.94
CA PRO A 22 -12.88 -11.60 4.64
C PRO A 22 -11.63 -11.11 5.40
N ARG A 23 -11.65 -9.86 5.87
CA ARG A 23 -10.61 -9.25 6.72
C ARG A 23 -10.78 -9.57 8.20
N GLY A 24 -11.88 -10.26 8.57
CA GLY A 24 -12.17 -10.69 9.94
C GLY A 24 -12.98 -9.70 10.78
N PHE A 25 -13.67 -8.75 10.16
CA PHE A 25 -14.44 -7.72 10.86
C PHE A 25 -15.94 -7.91 10.68
N SER A 26 -16.73 -7.48 11.69
CA SER A 26 -18.19 -7.60 11.72
C SER A 26 -18.90 -6.38 11.10
N GLY A 27 -18.20 -5.28 10.86
CA GLY A 27 -18.77 -4.05 10.32
C GLY A 27 -17.71 -3.04 9.89
N ARG A 28 -18.16 -2.02 9.17
CA ARG A 28 -17.29 -0.99 8.60
C ARG A 28 -16.60 -0.11 9.65
N GLU A 29 -17.26 0.11 10.79
CA GLU A 29 -16.72 0.90 11.90
C GLU A 29 -15.56 0.14 12.55
N GLU A 30 -15.77 -1.12 12.91
CA GLU A 30 -14.73 -1.99 13.47
C GLU A 30 -13.55 -2.13 12.52
N HIS A 31 -13.82 -2.37 11.24
CA HIS A 31 -12.80 -2.43 10.19
C HIS A 31 -11.96 -1.15 10.14
N THR A 32 -12.60 0.02 10.10
CA THR A 32 -11.93 1.32 10.03
C THR A 32 -11.07 1.59 11.27
N GLU A 33 -11.65 1.40 12.47
CA GLU A 33 -10.95 1.60 13.72
C GLU A 33 -9.72 0.70 13.82
N LYS A 34 -9.89 -0.57 13.49
CA LYS A 34 -8.81 -1.54 13.59
C LYS A 34 -7.67 -1.29 12.61
N LEU A 35 -7.97 -0.88 11.36
CA LEU A 35 -6.94 -0.48 10.42
C LEU A 35 -6.13 0.71 10.95
N ILE A 36 -6.79 1.76 11.44
CA ILE A 36 -6.12 2.93 11.99
C ILE A 36 -5.27 2.56 13.22
N GLU A 37 -5.77 1.70 14.11
CA GLU A 37 -5.01 1.19 15.24
C GLU A 37 -3.76 0.45 14.79
N ASN A 38 -3.89 -0.52 13.87
CA ASN A 38 -2.79 -1.32 13.35
C ASN A 38 -1.70 -0.45 12.69
N PHE A 39 -2.12 0.55 11.90
CA PHE A 39 -1.17 1.49 11.30
C PHE A 39 -0.42 2.30 12.37
N ASN A 40 -1.14 2.85 13.34
CA ASN A 40 -0.56 3.65 14.41
C ASN A 40 0.26 2.83 15.42
N GLU A 41 0.08 1.51 15.45
CA GLU A 41 0.90 0.60 16.26
C GLU A 41 2.33 0.50 15.71
N VAL A 42 2.49 0.46 14.38
CA VAL A 42 3.77 0.16 13.73
C VAL A 42 4.41 1.37 13.06
N VAL A 43 3.62 2.23 12.40
CA VAL A 43 4.12 3.44 11.73
C VAL A 43 4.33 4.55 12.73
N ARG A 44 5.51 5.16 12.69
CA ARG A 44 5.86 6.29 13.57
C ARG A 44 5.80 7.62 12.82
N PRO A 45 5.62 8.76 13.50
CA PRO A 45 5.53 10.07 12.84
C PRO A 45 6.66 10.35 11.84
N GLY A 46 7.90 10.04 12.19
CA GLY A 46 9.07 10.29 11.35
C GLY A 46 9.32 9.28 10.22
N ASP A 47 8.44 8.28 10.05
CA ASP A 47 8.54 7.29 8.95
C ASP A 47 7.99 7.84 7.65
N THR A 48 8.18 7.11 6.56
CA THR A 48 7.52 7.37 5.28
C THR A 48 6.49 6.28 4.99
N LEU A 49 5.25 6.67 4.73
CA LEU A 49 4.16 5.76 4.39
C LEU A 49 3.70 6.00 2.95
N TYR A 50 3.87 5.01 2.09
CA TYR A 50 3.31 5.00 0.74
C TYR A 50 1.96 4.30 0.77
N LEU A 51 0.90 5.02 0.37
CA LEU A 51 -0.44 4.47 0.18
C LEU A 51 -0.76 4.41 -1.32
N LEU A 52 -0.96 3.21 -1.82
CA LEU A 52 -1.11 2.94 -3.25
C LEU A 52 -2.58 2.90 -3.69
N GLY A 53 -3.37 3.84 -3.18
CA GLY A 53 -4.74 4.09 -3.61
C GLY A 53 -5.83 3.40 -2.80
N ASP A 54 -7.06 3.81 -3.10
CA ASP A 54 -8.30 3.33 -2.52
C ASP A 54 -8.37 3.50 -0.99
N ASN A 55 -8.23 4.78 -0.57
CA ASN A 55 -8.13 5.13 0.84
C ASN A 55 -9.46 4.98 1.59
N TRP A 56 -10.58 5.45 1.03
CA TRP A 56 -11.94 5.25 1.59
C TRP A 56 -13.02 5.19 0.52
N LEU A 57 -14.16 4.58 0.86
CA LEU A 57 -15.28 4.41 -0.05
C LEU A 57 -16.61 4.33 0.72
N THR A 58 -17.73 4.66 0.07
CA THR A 58 -19.12 4.57 0.57
C THR A 58 -19.46 5.45 1.78
N CYS A 59 -18.55 6.29 2.23
CA CYS A 59 -18.81 7.33 3.24
C CYS A 59 -18.72 8.73 2.64
N SER A 60 -19.10 9.75 3.41
CA SER A 60 -18.93 11.15 2.99
C SER A 60 -17.44 11.50 2.85
N LEU A 61 -17.18 12.60 2.12
CA LEU A 61 -15.83 13.14 2.00
C LEU A 61 -15.25 13.49 3.37
N GLU A 62 -16.08 14.09 4.23
CA GLU A 62 -15.69 14.53 5.56
C GLU A 62 -15.35 13.32 6.47
N GLU A 63 -16.24 12.31 6.56
CA GLU A 63 -15.98 11.11 7.35
C GLU A 63 -14.69 10.40 6.94
N GLY A 64 -14.48 10.21 5.63
CA GLY A 64 -13.29 9.55 5.11
C GLY A 64 -12.02 10.34 5.39
N LEU A 65 -12.07 11.67 5.22
CA LEU A 65 -10.92 12.55 5.48
C LEU A 65 -10.57 12.60 6.98
N GLU A 66 -11.58 12.66 7.86
CA GLU A 66 -11.35 12.64 9.32
C GLU A 66 -10.77 11.31 9.79
N ALA A 67 -11.21 10.18 9.23
CA ALA A 67 -10.60 8.88 9.50
C ALA A 67 -9.14 8.82 9.01
N PHE A 68 -8.88 9.29 7.80
CA PHE A 68 -7.54 9.31 7.23
C PHE A 68 -6.56 10.16 8.07
N LYS A 69 -6.96 11.32 8.55
CA LYS A 69 -6.15 12.19 9.42
C LYS A 69 -5.70 11.53 10.73
N ARG A 70 -6.36 10.47 11.15
CA ARG A 70 -6.02 9.74 12.37
C ARG A 70 -4.81 8.81 12.20
N ILE A 71 -4.35 8.59 10.97
CA ILE A 71 -3.10 7.87 10.67
C ILE A 71 -1.93 8.80 11.03
N LYS A 72 -1.15 8.41 12.03
CA LYS A 72 -0.08 9.24 12.64
C LYS A 72 1.23 9.07 11.88
N CYS A 73 1.35 9.70 10.72
CA CYS A 73 2.57 9.73 9.92
C CYS A 73 2.78 11.13 9.35
N ASP A 74 3.98 11.69 9.48
CA ASP A 74 4.30 13.04 9.01
C ASP A 74 4.68 13.11 7.53
N ASN A 75 4.88 11.95 6.87
CA ASN A 75 5.29 11.88 5.48
C ASN A 75 4.53 10.77 4.74
N ILE A 76 3.34 11.11 4.26
CA ILE A 76 2.45 10.20 3.51
C ILE A 76 2.56 10.53 2.02
N LYS A 77 2.83 9.51 1.21
CA LYS A 77 2.93 9.60 -0.25
C LYS A 77 1.84 8.78 -0.91
N LEU A 78 1.07 9.40 -1.80
CA LEU A 78 -0.13 8.81 -2.37
C LEU A 78 0.01 8.51 -3.86
N ILE A 79 -0.30 7.28 -4.22
CA ILE A 79 -0.69 6.88 -5.57
C ILE A 79 -2.23 6.83 -5.61
N TRP A 80 -2.84 7.27 -6.71
CA TRP A 80 -4.29 7.26 -6.85
C TRP A 80 -4.82 5.91 -7.32
N GLY A 81 -5.80 5.39 -6.59
CA GLY A 81 -6.60 4.23 -6.99
C GLY A 81 -7.84 4.61 -7.80
N ASN A 82 -8.59 3.61 -8.20
CA ASN A 82 -9.82 3.81 -8.99
C ASN A 82 -10.98 4.41 -8.17
N HIS A 83 -10.95 4.28 -6.86
CA HIS A 83 -11.97 4.85 -5.98
C HIS A 83 -11.57 6.24 -5.42
N ASP A 84 -10.35 6.72 -5.67
CA ASP A 84 -9.92 8.05 -5.25
C ASP A 84 -10.44 9.12 -6.23
N SER A 85 -11.67 9.58 -6.02
CA SER A 85 -12.31 10.62 -6.88
C SER A 85 -11.51 11.94 -6.87
N PRO A 86 -11.69 12.81 -7.88
CA PRO A 86 -11.03 14.13 -7.92
C PRO A 86 -11.22 14.94 -6.63
N GLN A 87 -12.42 14.87 -6.04
CA GLN A 87 -12.74 15.59 -4.79
C GLN A 87 -11.94 15.02 -3.59
N ARG A 88 -11.82 13.68 -3.50
CA ARG A 88 -11.02 13.03 -2.45
C ARG A 88 -9.54 13.36 -2.58
N ARG A 89 -9.01 13.32 -3.82
CA ARG A 89 -7.62 13.71 -4.10
C ARG A 89 -7.34 15.14 -3.70
N ALA A 90 -8.22 16.08 -4.07
CA ALA A 90 -8.08 17.49 -3.70
C ALA A 90 -8.07 17.67 -2.19
N ALA A 91 -8.98 17.02 -1.45
CA ALA A 91 -9.02 17.09 0.00
C ALA A 91 -7.77 16.50 0.68
N LEU A 92 -7.23 15.40 0.14
CA LEU A 92 -6.00 14.80 0.65
C LEU A 92 -4.78 15.70 0.43
N LEU A 93 -4.69 16.37 -0.72
CA LEU A 93 -3.59 17.28 -1.04
C LEU A 93 -3.57 18.57 -0.22
N GLU A 94 -4.65 18.91 0.47
CA GLU A 94 -4.69 20.03 1.42
C GLU A 94 -4.02 19.68 2.77
N LEU A 95 -3.74 18.39 3.02
CA LEU A 95 -3.08 17.97 4.25
C LEU A 95 -1.57 18.23 4.16
N PRO A 96 -0.97 18.87 5.19
CA PRO A 96 0.43 19.30 5.14
C PRO A 96 1.46 18.16 5.12
N ASN A 97 1.03 16.96 5.53
CA ASN A 97 1.84 15.75 5.60
C ASN A 97 1.62 14.80 4.41
N VAL A 98 0.88 15.23 3.38
CA VAL A 98 0.51 14.41 2.22
C VAL A 98 1.12 14.95 0.93
N GLU A 99 1.77 14.06 0.17
CA GLU A 99 2.27 14.32 -1.18
C GLU A 99 1.61 13.37 -2.17
N GLY A 100 1.00 13.90 -3.24
CA GLY A 100 0.43 13.10 -4.32
C GLY A 100 1.46 12.84 -5.42
N LEU A 101 1.72 11.58 -5.73
CA LEU A 101 2.68 11.15 -6.75
C LEU A 101 2.02 10.83 -8.11
N GLY A 102 0.68 10.90 -8.19
CA GLY A 102 -0.05 10.56 -9.41
C GLY A 102 -0.56 9.12 -9.41
N TYR A 103 -0.62 8.48 -10.59
CA TYR A 103 -1.13 7.11 -10.75
C TYR A 103 -0.04 6.03 -10.67
N SER A 104 1.22 6.44 -10.82
CA SER A 104 2.39 5.58 -10.64
C SER A 104 3.63 6.46 -10.46
N ASP A 105 4.65 5.89 -9.81
CA ASP A 105 5.95 6.54 -9.70
C ASP A 105 7.06 5.48 -9.66
N LEU A 106 8.27 5.85 -10.11
CA LEU A 106 9.46 5.02 -10.08
C LEU A 106 10.38 5.49 -8.96
N ILE A 107 10.27 4.86 -7.82
CA ILE A 107 11.03 5.22 -6.62
C ILE A 107 12.33 4.41 -6.50
N LYS A 108 13.32 4.99 -5.82
CA LYS A 108 14.60 4.34 -5.55
C LYS A 108 14.82 4.18 -4.05
N ILE A 109 14.90 2.93 -3.58
CA ILE A 109 15.19 2.59 -2.18
C ILE A 109 16.41 1.66 -2.15
N LYS A 110 17.42 1.97 -1.30
CA LYS A 110 18.65 1.15 -1.16
C LYS A 110 19.30 0.76 -2.49
N LYS A 111 19.36 1.69 -3.44
CA LYS A 111 19.93 1.51 -4.79
C LYS A 111 19.12 0.63 -5.74
N LYS A 112 17.96 0.12 -5.34
CA LYS A 112 17.02 -0.63 -6.18
C LYS A 112 15.85 0.24 -6.61
N PHE A 113 15.27 -0.05 -7.78
CA PHE A 113 14.12 0.65 -8.30
C PHE A 113 12.84 -0.16 -8.09
N TYR A 114 11.76 0.54 -7.69
CA TYR A 114 10.42 0.00 -7.53
C TYR A 114 9.45 0.88 -8.28
N LEU A 115 8.66 0.29 -9.16
CA LEU A 115 7.49 0.94 -9.73
C LEU A 115 6.35 0.79 -8.73
N ILE A 116 5.83 1.89 -8.22
CA ILE A 116 4.66 1.89 -7.36
C ILE A 116 3.44 2.31 -8.16
N SER A 117 2.35 1.58 -8.05
CA SER A 117 1.08 1.84 -8.75
C SER A 117 -0.08 1.15 -8.03
N HIS A 118 -1.30 1.63 -8.25
CA HIS A 118 -2.47 0.94 -7.71
C HIS A 118 -2.71 -0.40 -8.42
N TYR A 119 -2.64 -0.39 -9.75
CA TYR A 119 -2.82 -1.60 -10.56
C TYR A 119 -1.51 -2.38 -10.73
N ILE A 120 -1.64 -3.69 -10.93
CA ILE A 120 -0.51 -4.51 -11.37
C ILE A 120 0.01 -3.97 -12.70
N THR A 121 1.30 -3.68 -12.73
CA THR A 121 1.97 -3.20 -13.94
C THR A 121 3.09 -4.17 -14.32
N LEU A 122 3.09 -4.61 -15.55
CA LEU A 122 4.18 -5.44 -16.08
C LEU A 122 5.41 -4.57 -16.28
N THR A 123 6.46 -4.85 -15.50
CA THR A 123 7.77 -4.27 -15.70
C THR A 123 8.55 -5.16 -16.66
N ALA A 124 8.70 -4.73 -17.92
CA ALA A 124 9.55 -5.42 -18.88
C ALA A 124 11.01 -5.16 -18.49
N ASN A 125 11.71 -6.21 -18.11
CA ASN A 125 13.16 -6.17 -17.96
C ASN A 125 13.75 -7.04 -19.06
N ASP A 126 14.31 -6.42 -20.10
CA ASP A 126 15.01 -7.11 -21.18
C ASP A 126 16.32 -7.75 -20.72
N ASP A 127 16.71 -7.50 -19.47
CA ASP A 127 17.93 -8.00 -18.88
C ASP A 127 17.58 -9.00 -17.77
N ASP A 128 17.80 -10.27 -18.02
CA ASP A 128 17.60 -11.41 -17.10
C ASP A 128 18.44 -11.30 -15.80
N THR A 129 19.13 -10.19 -15.61
CA THR A 129 19.86 -9.96 -14.36
C THR A 129 18.90 -9.54 -13.25
N TYR A 130 18.47 -10.51 -12.45
CA TYR A 130 17.66 -10.38 -11.25
C TYR A 130 17.99 -9.15 -10.38
N HIS A 131 19.26 -8.75 -10.31
CA HIS A 131 19.71 -7.63 -9.49
C HIS A 131 19.32 -6.24 -10.01
N LYS A 132 18.95 -6.12 -11.28
CA LYS A 132 18.54 -4.86 -11.91
C LYS A 132 17.05 -4.79 -12.19
N ALA A 133 16.30 -5.85 -11.88
CA ALA A 133 14.88 -5.91 -12.13
C ALA A 133 14.13 -4.81 -11.36
N VAL A 134 13.34 -4.03 -12.08
CA VAL A 134 12.33 -3.15 -11.48
C VAL A 134 11.18 -4.00 -10.99
N ARG A 135 10.80 -3.87 -9.73
CA ARG A 135 9.63 -4.58 -9.17
C ARG A 135 8.46 -3.64 -9.01
N ASN A 136 7.28 -4.14 -9.29
CA ASN A 136 6.05 -3.40 -9.06
C ASN A 136 5.50 -3.71 -7.64
N LEU A 137 5.32 -2.67 -6.83
CA LEU A 137 4.52 -2.72 -5.63
C LEU A 137 3.13 -2.21 -5.99
N HIS A 138 2.08 -2.98 -5.69
CA HIS A 138 0.72 -2.69 -6.12
C HIS A 138 -0.34 -3.07 -5.07
N GLY A 139 -1.59 -2.67 -5.32
CA GLY A 139 -2.78 -3.06 -4.61
C GLY A 139 -3.84 -3.65 -5.52
N HIS A 140 -5.06 -3.19 -5.39
CA HIS A 140 -6.23 -3.40 -6.24
C HIS A 140 -6.82 -4.82 -6.22
N THR A 141 -6.03 -5.86 -6.13
CA THR A 141 -6.49 -7.24 -6.35
C THR A 141 -7.24 -7.85 -5.17
N HIS A 142 -7.14 -7.26 -3.97
CA HIS A 142 -7.70 -7.80 -2.72
C HIS A 142 -7.32 -9.26 -2.46
N SER A 143 -6.21 -9.72 -3.07
CA SER A 143 -5.68 -11.06 -2.84
C SER A 143 -4.93 -11.12 -1.51
N LYS A 144 -4.97 -12.28 -0.86
CA LYS A 144 -4.14 -12.56 0.31
C LYS A 144 -2.70 -12.96 -0.04
N GLU A 145 -2.40 -13.12 -1.32
CA GLU A 145 -1.07 -13.46 -1.79
C GLU A 145 -0.17 -12.21 -1.82
N LYS A 146 0.95 -12.27 -1.12
CA LYS A 146 1.95 -11.19 -1.09
C LYS A 146 2.75 -11.09 -2.40
N LEU A 147 3.11 -12.24 -2.99
CA LEU A 147 3.78 -12.31 -4.28
C LEU A 147 2.81 -12.80 -5.35
N THR A 148 2.51 -11.94 -6.33
CA THR A 148 1.68 -12.29 -7.48
C THR A 148 2.51 -12.74 -8.69
N SER A 149 3.79 -12.41 -8.68
CA SER A 149 4.85 -12.93 -9.57
C SER A 149 6.23 -12.61 -8.97
N PRO A 150 7.34 -13.09 -9.56
CA PRO A 150 8.69 -12.71 -9.13
C PRO A 150 8.98 -11.19 -9.17
N TYR A 151 8.15 -10.43 -9.88
CA TYR A 151 8.34 -8.99 -10.10
C TYR A 151 7.21 -8.12 -9.57
N THR A 152 6.14 -8.72 -9.04
CA THR A 152 4.96 -8.00 -8.57
C THR A 152 4.60 -8.38 -7.14
N ILE A 153 4.58 -7.40 -6.27
CA ILE A 153 4.33 -7.56 -4.83
C ILE A 153 3.05 -6.81 -4.46
N ASN A 154 2.08 -7.53 -3.93
CA ASN A 154 0.86 -6.98 -3.39
C ASN A 154 1.12 -6.40 -2.00
N VAL A 155 0.86 -5.10 -1.83
CA VAL A 155 1.01 -4.40 -0.54
C VAL A 155 -0.34 -3.99 0.06
N SER A 156 -1.46 -4.52 -0.48
CA SER A 156 -2.78 -4.25 0.10
C SER A 156 -2.89 -4.78 1.53
N VAL A 157 -3.72 -4.16 2.34
CA VAL A 157 -4.01 -4.62 3.70
C VAL A 157 -4.52 -6.07 3.75
N ASP A 158 -5.15 -6.55 2.66
CA ASP A 158 -5.63 -7.92 2.53
C ASP A 158 -4.51 -8.95 2.57
N ALA A 159 -3.34 -8.61 2.02
CA ALA A 159 -2.18 -9.50 1.96
C ALA A 159 -1.31 -9.43 3.22
N TRP A 160 -1.46 -8.40 4.05
CA TRP A 160 -0.58 -8.12 5.19
C TRP A 160 -1.32 -8.09 6.52
N ASP A 161 -2.35 -8.94 6.67
CA ASP A 161 -3.10 -9.14 7.91
C ASP A 161 -3.65 -7.83 8.52
N ASN A 162 -4.11 -6.92 7.65
CA ASN A 162 -4.62 -5.58 8.01
C ASN A 162 -3.56 -4.62 8.57
N TYR A 163 -2.26 -4.88 8.35
CA TYR A 163 -1.14 -4.00 8.67
C TYR A 163 -0.52 -3.41 7.40
N PRO A 164 0.19 -2.28 7.49
CA PRO A 164 1.06 -1.84 6.41
C PRO A 164 2.29 -2.75 6.31
N ALA A 165 2.80 -2.93 5.10
CA ALA A 165 3.98 -3.72 4.82
C ALA A 165 5.27 -2.93 5.10
N ASN A 166 6.14 -3.45 5.95
CA ASN A 166 7.47 -2.87 6.15
C ASN A 166 8.38 -3.17 4.95
N PHE A 167 9.16 -2.18 4.49
CA PHE A 167 10.05 -2.36 3.34
C PHE A 167 11.07 -3.49 3.54
N GLU A 168 11.61 -3.68 4.74
CA GLU A 168 12.55 -4.76 5.03
C GLU A 168 11.90 -6.14 4.94
N GLU A 169 10.63 -6.25 5.33
CA GLU A 169 9.87 -7.49 5.18
C GLU A 169 9.59 -7.80 3.70
N ILE A 170 9.24 -6.78 2.90
CA ILE A 170 9.10 -6.91 1.44
C ILE A 170 10.42 -7.41 0.83
N GLU A 171 11.55 -6.81 1.20
CA GLU A 171 12.86 -7.24 0.73
C GLU A 171 13.23 -8.66 1.21
N GLY A 172 12.85 -9.01 2.45
CA GLY A 172 13.01 -10.36 3.00
C GLY A 172 12.21 -11.40 2.23
N LEU A 173 10.96 -11.09 1.89
CA LEU A 173 10.08 -11.92 1.09
C LEU A 173 10.70 -12.16 -0.31
N ILE A 174 11.12 -11.09 -0.98
CA ILE A 174 11.77 -11.15 -2.29
C ILE A 174 13.03 -12.06 -2.24
N ARG A 175 13.86 -11.94 -1.21
CA ARG A 175 15.06 -12.79 -1.08
C ARG A 175 14.72 -14.24 -0.84
N LYS A 176 13.77 -14.53 0.02
CA LYS A 176 13.40 -15.89 0.41
C LYS A 176 12.77 -16.68 -0.73
N ASP A 177 11.77 -16.10 -1.39
CA ASP A 177 10.96 -16.82 -2.37
C ASP A 177 11.58 -16.81 -3.78
N ILE A 178 12.35 -15.77 -4.11
CA ILE A 178 12.94 -15.62 -5.43
C ILE A 178 14.40 -16.12 -5.45
N LEU A 179 15.18 -15.95 -4.36
CA LEU A 179 16.57 -16.44 -4.29
C LEU A 179 16.71 -17.82 -3.65
N GLY A 180 15.76 -18.24 -2.79
CA GLY A 180 15.74 -19.58 -2.19
C GLY A 180 15.18 -20.67 -3.10
N GLY A 181 14.50 -20.30 -4.17
CA GLY A 181 13.95 -21.20 -5.17
C GLY A 181 14.71 -21.15 -6.50
N ASN A 182 15.81 -21.86 -6.64
CA ASN A 182 16.46 -22.26 -7.93
C ASN A 182 16.92 -21.14 -8.89
N TYR A 183 17.20 -19.94 -8.45
CA TYR A 183 17.83 -18.91 -9.30
C TYR A 183 19.35 -18.79 -9.03
N GLU A 184 20.00 -19.84 -8.54
CA GLU A 184 21.44 -19.98 -8.69
C GLU A 184 21.72 -20.49 -10.10
N LYS A 185 21.95 -19.57 -11.03
CA LYS A 185 22.76 -19.80 -12.23
C LYS A 185 23.41 -18.50 -12.65
#